data_26d5c9558eb8b87d07e0e68d238f2139
#
_entry.id   26d5c9558eb8b87d07e0e68d238f2139
#
_cell.length_a   1.000
_cell.length_b   1.000
_cell.length_c   1.000
_cell.angle_alpha   90.00
_cell.angle_beta   90.00
_cell.angle_gamma   90.00
#
_symmetry.space_group_name_H-M   'P 1'
#
loop_
_entity.id
_entity.type
_entity.pdbx_description
1 polymer ?
#
loop_
_entity_poly.entity_id
_entity_poly.type
_entity_poly.pdbx_seq_one_letter_code
_entity_poly.pdbx_strand_id
1 'polypeptide(L)'
;MRVLNNLYNDMIFLQEPNEAREKAKPTVVITNDFSEFFMEQFKDYMQLYLFNRERFEKIGAGDLYSALSDMKAYKFPSQYTPVDVLTDTTNDNPDKLFRILFCICGFIEMISMAAYGRSIQLAREKKKIFNSRFTDIKLHDDKIIFSDKVKKLKEVYDTSAMVIQEFCEFLTDNEYCNEDIFLPFLEDTEYENVLKVSLSQLNALYTYLGKPSVSTQHGVKGEGHNNVCFIAEDSTRNPIVYMYEFFKLLCAGDINLTDFQNFYYDYVSDMKSIDLTYLKPARTYKEHEDEYLKFAQYVKNKYKDNKYFLFCQQEYYDKYLNNPNSTNAKGCFKATKIKGILWAYKLFYVGCSRAKENLVIVVDENKIASYGKEFIKRMISIGFDVKGRELYGEENRDSYGRVY
;
A
#
# COMPACT_ATOMS: atom_id res chain seq x y z
N MET A 1 22.40 1.47 1.81
CA MET A 1 22.98 2.14 2.99
C MET A 1 23.56 3.51 2.67
N ARG A 2 24.57 3.66 1.75
CA ARG A 2 25.16 4.96 1.42
C ARG A 2 24.09 6.01 1.04
N VAL A 3 23.11 5.63 0.22
CA VAL A 3 21.99 6.50 -0.18
C VAL A 3 21.16 6.92 1.01
N LEU A 4 20.80 5.99 1.91
CA LEU A 4 20.02 6.32 3.10
C LEU A 4 20.80 7.27 4.02
N ASN A 5 22.09 7.03 4.23
CA ASN A 5 22.92 7.92 5.03
C ASN A 5 23.08 9.31 4.40
N ASN A 6 23.07 9.41 3.05
CA ASN A 6 23.11 10.70 2.36
C ASN A 6 21.77 11.47 2.46
N LEU A 7 20.63 10.77 2.58
CA LEU A 7 19.30 11.35 2.70
C LEU A 7 18.86 11.62 4.14
N TYR A 8 19.36 10.83 5.09
CA TYR A 8 18.92 10.80 6.50
C TYR A 8 20.12 10.82 7.44
N ASN A 9 21.09 11.68 7.15
CA ASN A 9 22.35 11.81 7.89
C ASN A 9 22.19 12.34 9.34
N ASP A 10 21.01 12.84 9.68
CA ASP A 10 20.62 13.37 10.99
C ASP A 10 20.00 12.33 11.93
N MET A 11 19.79 11.09 11.45
CA MET A 11 19.20 10.06 12.30
C MET A 11 20.22 9.50 13.29
N ILE A 12 19.81 9.37 14.55
CA ILE A 12 20.65 8.87 15.66
C ILE A 12 21.15 7.44 15.42
N PHE A 13 20.37 6.63 14.67
CA PHE A 13 20.71 5.26 14.31
C PHE A 13 20.99 5.17 12.81
N LEU A 14 22.27 5.32 12.45
CA LEU A 14 22.72 5.00 11.10
C LEU A 14 22.62 3.48 10.91
N GLN A 15 22.05 3.08 9.78
CA GLN A 15 22.03 1.65 9.45
C GLN A 15 23.42 1.23 8.98
N GLU A 16 24.00 0.21 9.61
CA GLU A 16 25.26 -0.38 9.18
C GLU A 16 25.04 -1.31 7.99
N PRO A 17 25.90 -1.24 6.96
CA PRO A 17 25.84 -2.14 5.84
C PRO A 17 26.24 -3.57 6.28
N ASN A 18 25.53 -4.57 5.76
CA ASN A 18 25.99 -5.96 5.91
C ASN A 18 27.25 -6.13 5.02
N GLU A 19 28.42 -6.27 5.64
CA GLU A 19 29.74 -6.21 4.97
C GLU A 19 30.01 -7.37 3.99
N ALA A 20 29.20 -8.42 4.01
CA ALA A 20 29.49 -9.70 3.37
C ALA A 20 29.11 -9.78 1.88
N ARG A 21 28.53 -8.75 1.24
CA ARG A 21 28.01 -8.87 -0.15
C ARG A 21 28.42 -7.70 -1.04
N GLU A 22 28.75 -8.00 -2.28
CA GLU A 22 28.90 -7.01 -3.35
C GLU A 22 27.60 -6.18 -3.48
N LYS A 23 27.73 -4.87 -3.39
CA LYS A 23 26.57 -3.98 -3.28
C LYS A 23 26.14 -3.52 -4.65
N ALA A 24 25.01 -4.04 -5.14
CA ALA A 24 24.33 -3.41 -6.26
C ALA A 24 23.97 -1.96 -5.91
N LYS A 25 24.11 -1.04 -6.85
CA LYS A 25 23.62 0.35 -6.69
C LYS A 25 22.11 0.34 -6.70
N PRO A 26 21.46 1.05 -5.77
CA PRO A 26 20.03 1.25 -5.85
C PRO A 26 19.68 2.00 -7.13
N THR A 27 18.61 1.62 -7.79
CA THR A 27 18.25 2.12 -9.11
C THR A 27 16.94 2.90 -9.05
N VAL A 28 16.88 4.03 -9.73
CA VAL A 28 15.62 4.73 -10.06
C VAL A 28 15.29 4.42 -11.52
N VAL A 29 14.05 4.03 -11.78
CA VAL A 29 13.52 3.78 -13.11
C VAL A 29 12.44 4.83 -13.40
N ILE A 30 12.69 5.70 -14.37
CA ILE A 30 11.74 6.71 -14.84
C ILE A 30 10.98 6.09 -16.02
N THR A 31 9.65 6.05 -15.92
CA THR A 31 8.78 5.44 -16.93
C THR A 31 7.41 6.06 -16.95
N ASN A 32 6.73 6.00 -18.07
CA ASN A 32 5.28 6.24 -18.20
C ASN A 32 4.48 4.94 -18.39
N ASP A 33 5.17 3.79 -18.43
CA ASP A 33 4.58 2.47 -18.58
C ASP A 33 4.49 1.78 -17.20
N PHE A 34 3.27 1.59 -16.71
CA PHE A 34 2.95 0.84 -15.49
C PHE A 34 2.14 -0.43 -15.82
N SER A 35 2.21 -0.90 -17.07
CA SER A 35 1.53 -2.12 -17.51
C SER A 35 2.03 -3.34 -16.72
N GLU A 36 1.22 -4.40 -16.72
CA GLU A 36 1.61 -5.67 -16.11
C GLU A 36 2.88 -6.23 -16.75
N PHE A 37 3.03 -6.06 -18.06
CA PHE A 37 4.22 -6.48 -18.80
C PHE A 37 5.47 -5.76 -18.30
N PHE A 38 5.41 -4.45 -18.09
CA PHE A 38 6.53 -3.69 -17.51
C PHE A 38 6.81 -4.13 -16.07
N MET A 39 5.78 -4.31 -15.25
CA MET A 39 5.94 -4.67 -13.85
C MET A 39 6.39 -6.13 -13.64
N GLU A 40 6.23 -7.02 -14.64
CA GLU A 40 6.68 -8.41 -14.57
C GLU A 40 8.20 -8.54 -14.37
N GLN A 41 8.99 -7.58 -14.86
CA GLN A 41 10.44 -7.57 -14.60
C GLN A 41 10.79 -7.46 -13.10
N PHE A 42 9.86 -7.05 -12.26
CA PHE A 42 10.00 -6.92 -10.81
C PHE A 42 9.25 -7.99 -10.02
N LYS A 43 8.84 -9.08 -10.64
CA LYS A 43 8.09 -10.17 -9.97
C LYS A 43 8.82 -10.81 -8.79
N ASP A 44 10.16 -10.82 -8.83
CA ASP A 44 11.02 -11.35 -7.76
C ASP A 44 11.37 -10.29 -6.69
N TYR A 45 10.76 -9.10 -6.80
CA TYR A 45 10.90 -8.01 -5.85
C TYR A 45 9.64 -7.92 -4.99
N MET A 46 9.81 -7.57 -3.70
CA MET A 46 8.69 -7.09 -2.89
C MET A 46 8.22 -5.74 -3.44
N GLN A 47 7.09 -5.72 -4.12
CA GLN A 47 6.52 -4.49 -4.70
C GLN A 47 5.74 -3.73 -3.62
N LEU A 48 6.06 -2.45 -3.43
CA LEU A 48 5.47 -1.60 -2.40
C LEU A 48 4.58 -0.52 -3.02
N TYR A 49 3.28 -0.68 -2.87
CA TYR A 49 2.24 0.27 -3.29
C TYR A 49 1.85 1.20 -2.13
N LEU A 50 1.25 2.34 -2.43
CA LEU A 50 0.82 3.28 -1.40
C LEU A 50 -0.44 2.78 -0.67
N PHE A 51 -1.39 2.19 -1.39
CA PHE A 51 -2.67 1.76 -0.85
C PHE A 51 -2.89 0.24 -0.94
N ASN A 52 -3.77 -0.24 -0.07
CA ASN A 52 -4.19 -1.65 -0.10
C ASN A 52 -5.01 -1.98 -1.35
N ARG A 53 -5.75 -1.03 -1.90
CA ARG A 53 -6.55 -1.25 -3.11
C ARG A 53 -5.66 -1.69 -4.27
N GLU A 54 -4.62 -0.92 -4.59
CA GLU A 54 -3.66 -1.24 -5.66
C GLU A 54 -2.94 -2.56 -5.37
N ARG A 55 -2.61 -2.82 -4.10
CA ARG A 55 -2.06 -4.10 -3.65
C ARG A 55 -2.97 -5.26 -4.01
N PHE A 56 -4.27 -5.20 -3.63
CA PHE A 56 -5.21 -6.29 -3.89
C PHE A 56 -5.59 -6.38 -5.37
N GLU A 57 -5.68 -5.27 -6.10
CA GLU A 57 -5.84 -5.27 -7.57
C GLU A 57 -4.66 -6.00 -8.23
N LYS A 58 -3.43 -5.71 -7.81
CA LYS A 58 -2.21 -6.33 -8.38
C LYS A 58 -2.13 -7.84 -8.17
N ILE A 59 -2.62 -8.34 -7.05
CA ILE A 59 -2.65 -9.79 -6.78
C ILE A 59 -3.89 -10.49 -7.36
N GLY A 60 -4.75 -9.78 -8.07
CA GLY A 60 -5.96 -10.33 -8.67
C GLY A 60 -7.11 -10.54 -7.68
N ALA A 61 -7.15 -9.80 -6.55
CA ALA A 61 -8.20 -9.85 -5.52
C ALA A 61 -8.87 -8.48 -5.28
N GLY A 62 -8.88 -7.61 -6.29
CA GLY A 62 -9.36 -6.23 -6.18
C GLY A 62 -10.85 -6.11 -5.91
N ASP A 63 -11.69 -6.91 -6.59
CA ASP A 63 -13.14 -6.89 -6.37
C ASP A 63 -13.49 -7.44 -4.99
N LEU A 64 -12.75 -8.45 -4.52
CA LEU A 64 -12.94 -9.02 -3.18
C LEU A 64 -12.64 -7.96 -2.08
N TYR A 65 -11.54 -7.22 -2.23
CA TYR A 65 -11.21 -6.10 -1.34
C TYR A 65 -12.28 -4.99 -1.40
N SER A 66 -12.75 -4.65 -2.60
CA SER A 66 -13.76 -3.62 -2.80
C SER A 66 -15.11 -4.02 -2.18
N ALA A 67 -15.55 -5.28 -2.41
CA ALA A 67 -16.78 -5.81 -1.84
C ALA A 67 -16.79 -5.76 -0.30
N LEU A 68 -15.69 -6.19 0.34
CA LEU A 68 -15.54 -6.09 1.80
C LEU A 68 -15.48 -4.64 2.29
N SER A 69 -14.85 -3.73 1.53
CA SER A 69 -14.78 -2.31 1.88
C SER A 69 -16.15 -1.63 1.86
N ASP A 70 -17.12 -2.19 1.15
CA ASP A 70 -18.50 -1.71 1.08
C ASP A 70 -19.39 -2.25 2.21
N MET A 71 -18.98 -3.31 2.91
CA MET A 71 -19.72 -3.85 4.05
C MET A 71 -19.68 -2.90 5.24
N LYS A 72 -20.82 -2.70 5.92
CA LYS A 72 -20.92 -1.83 7.10
C LYS A 72 -20.02 -2.28 8.24
N ALA A 73 -19.85 -3.60 8.39
CA ALA A 73 -19.01 -4.20 9.42
C ALA A 73 -17.54 -3.75 9.34
N TYR A 74 -17.05 -3.36 8.15
CA TYR A 74 -15.64 -3.00 7.90
C TYR A 74 -15.44 -1.54 7.49
N LYS A 75 -16.52 -0.73 7.45
CA LYS A 75 -16.43 0.73 7.25
C LYS A 75 -16.00 1.44 8.52
N PHE A 76 -15.12 2.44 8.37
CA PHE A 76 -14.70 3.30 9.49
C PHE A 76 -15.92 4.05 10.11
N PRO A 77 -16.04 4.09 11.46
CA PRO A 77 -15.15 3.55 12.47
C PRO A 77 -15.51 2.10 12.83
N SER A 78 -14.74 1.13 12.36
CA SER A 78 -14.89 -0.28 12.71
C SER A 78 -13.65 -0.80 13.45
N GLN A 79 -13.81 -1.87 14.22
CA GLN A 79 -12.72 -2.52 14.92
C GLN A 79 -11.77 -3.22 13.94
N TYR A 80 -12.32 -3.79 12.87
CA TYR A 80 -11.59 -4.53 11.86
C TYR A 80 -11.74 -3.87 10.48
N THR A 81 -10.74 -4.04 9.65
CA THR A 81 -10.70 -3.54 8.27
C THR A 81 -10.83 -4.70 7.27
N PRO A 82 -11.14 -4.44 5.99
CA PRO A 82 -11.06 -5.46 4.94
C PRO A 82 -9.72 -6.16 4.87
N VAL A 83 -8.63 -5.46 5.19
CA VAL A 83 -7.28 -6.05 5.21
C VAL A 83 -7.16 -7.11 6.28
N ASP A 84 -7.67 -6.85 7.48
CA ASP A 84 -7.62 -7.82 8.59
C ASP A 84 -8.35 -9.11 8.23
N VAL A 85 -9.48 -9.00 7.50
CA VAL A 85 -10.23 -10.15 7.00
C VAL A 85 -9.45 -10.91 5.90
N LEU A 86 -8.92 -10.20 4.92
CA LEU A 86 -8.28 -10.81 3.74
C LEU A 86 -6.89 -11.36 4.01
N THR A 87 -6.23 -10.96 5.10
CA THR A 87 -4.85 -11.40 5.40
C THR A 87 -4.75 -12.38 6.56
N ASP A 88 -5.81 -12.59 7.32
CA ASP A 88 -5.84 -13.58 8.41
C ASP A 88 -6.43 -14.92 7.93
N THR A 89 -5.56 -15.90 7.71
CA THR A 89 -5.97 -17.28 7.33
C THR A 89 -6.24 -18.18 8.53
N THR A 90 -6.19 -17.64 9.76
CA THR A 90 -6.34 -18.41 11.00
C THR A 90 -7.81 -18.55 11.43
N ASN A 91 -8.03 -19.27 12.53
CA ASN A 91 -9.35 -19.38 13.14
C ASN A 91 -9.81 -18.09 13.83
N ASP A 92 -8.90 -17.12 14.02
CA ASP A 92 -9.16 -15.83 14.66
C ASP A 92 -9.60 -14.75 13.65
N ASN A 93 -9.65 -15.10 12.36
CA ASN A 93 -10.17 -14.20 11.33
C ASN A 93 -11.50 -13.57 11.78
N PRO A 94 -11.63 -12.23 11.73
CA PRO A 94 -12.83 -11.55 12.22
C PRO A 94 -14.10 -11.91 11.44
N ASP A 95 -13.97 -12.33 10.17
CA ASP A 95 -15.09 -12.71 9.32
C ASP A 95 -15.30 -14.24 9.30
N LYS A 96 -16.54 -14.67 9.61
CA LYS A 96 -16.87 -16.10 9.68
C LYS A 96 -16.85 -16.78 8.31
N LEU A 97 -17.31 -16.11 7.25
CA LEU A 97 -17.29 -16.67 5.89
C LEU A 97 -15.85 -16.92 5.45
N PHE A 98 -14.97 -15.91 5.60
CA PHE A 98 -13.56 -16.04 5.23
C PHE A 98 -12.81 -17.08 6.07
N ARG A 99 -13.16 -17.22 7.35
CA ARG A 99 -12.63 -18.31 8.18
C ARG A 99 -12.95 -19.69 7.64
N ILE A 100 -14.17 -19.89 7.11
CA ILE A 100 -14.58 -21.14 6.47
C ILE A 100 -13.87 -21.30 5.13
N LEU A 101 -13.91 -20.28 4.27
CA LEU A 101 -13.30 -20.32 2.95
C LEU A 101 -11.79 -20.59 3.02
N PHE A 102 -11.06 -19.90 3.89
CA PHE A 102 -9.61 -20.15 4.06
C PHE A 102 -9.30 -21.54 4.63
N CYS A 103 -10.16 -22.10 5.49
CA CYS A 103 -10.03 -23.47 5.93
C CYS A 103 -10.17 -24.45 4.75
N ILE A 104 -11.10 -24.20 3.82
CA ILE A 104 -11.29 -25.02 2.61
C ILE A 104 -10.12 -24.83 1.65
N CYS A 105 -9.64 -23.60 1.44
CA CYS A 105 -8.43 -23.34 0.62
C CYS A 105 -7.23 -24.11 1.18
N GLY A 106 -7.01 -24.08 2.49
CA GLY A 106 -5.94 -24.87 3.14
C GLY A 106 -6.10 -26.38 2.96
N PHE A 107 -7.33 -26.88 3.00
CA PHE A 107 -7.61 -28.28 2.68
C PHE A 107 -7.22 -28.62 1.24
N ILE A 108 -7.60 -27.78 0.27
CA ILE A 108 -7.28 -27.98 -1.16
C ILE A 108 -5.77 -27.88 -1.41
N GLU A 109 -5.07 -26.97 -0.74
CA GLU A 109 -3.62 -26.85 -0.81
C GLU A 109 -2.92 -28.13 -0.32
N MET A 110 -3.38 -28.73 0.80
CA MET A 110 -2.84 -30.01 1.29
C MET A 110 -3.05 -31.14 0.28
N ILE A 111 -4.18 -31.16 -0.44
CA ILE A 111 -4.44 -32.10 -1.53
C ILE A 111 -3.46 -31.87 -2.67
N SER A 112 -3.21 -30.62 -3.05
CA SER A 112 -2.27 -30.25 -4.11
C SER A 112 -0.83 -30.68 -3.79
N MET A 113 -0.46 -30.68 -2.51
CA MET A 113 0.83 -31.17 -2.01
C MET A 113 0.87 -32.69 -1.78
N ALA A 114 -0.15 -33.44 -2.20
CA ALA A 114 -0.32 -34.88 -1.94
C ALA A 114 -0.32 -35.23 -0.43
N ALA A 115 -0.62 -34.31 0.45
CA ALA A 115 -0.65 -34.50 1.90
C ALA A 115 -2.00 -35.04 2.39
N TYR A 116 -2.51 -36.12 1.75
CA TYR A 116 -3.84 -36.65 1.98
C TYR A 116 -4.15 -37.02 3.45
N GLY A 117 -3.14 -37.54 4.19
CA GLY A 117 -3.33 -37.86 5.60
C GLY A 117 -3.65 -36.61 6.44
N ARG A 118 -2.95 -35.51 6.18
CA ARG A 118 -3.18 -34.21 6.86
C ARG A 118 -4.51 -33.60 6.47
N SER A 119 -4.91 -33.68 5.19
CA SER A 119 -6.21 -33.15 4.74
C SER A 119 -7.38 -33.88 5.40
N ILE A 120 -7.31 -35.24 5.49
CA ILE A 120 -8.33 -36.04 6.20
C ILE A 120 -8.37 -35.66 7.69
N GLN A 121 -7.21 -35.49 8.32
CA GLN A 121 -7.14 -35.07 9.73
C GLN A 121 -7.78 -33.69 9.93
N LEU A 122 -7.41 -32.69 9.11
CA LEU A 122 -7.99 -31.35 9.17
C LEU A 122 -9.53 -31.42 9.05
N ALA A 123 -10.05 -32.16 8.06
CA ALA A 123 -11.48 -32.27 7.84
C ALA A 123 -12.20 -32.93 9.05
N ARG A 124 -11.59 -33.94 9.68
CA ARG A 124 -12.09 -34.55 10.90
C ARG A 124 -12.06 -33.63 12.12
N GLU A 125 -11.04 -32.79 12.25
CA GLU A 125 -10.96 -31.78 13.30
C GLU A 125 -12.00 -30.67 13.10
N LYS A 126 -12.27 -30.30 11.86
CA LYS A 126 -13.22 -29.24 11.46
C LYS A 126 -14.63 -29.77 11.13
N LYS A 127 -15.17 -30.68 11.96
CA LYS A 127 -16.49 -31.31 11.80
C LYS A 127 -17.65 -30.33 11.61
N LYS A 128 -17.51 -29.08 12.05
CA LYS A 128 -18.53 -28.05 11.86
C LYS A 128 -18.56 -27.53 10.42
N ILE A 129 -17.46 -27.65 9.69
CA ILE A 129 -17.31 -27.20 8.31
C ILE A 129 -17.53 -28.40 7.37
N PHE A 130 -16.71 -29.44 7.49
CA PHE A 130 -16.73 -30.59 6.58
C PHE A 130 -17.80 -31.61 6.96
N ASN A 131 -18.46 -32.15 5.93
CA ASN A 131 -19.46 -33.18 6.11
C ASN A 131 -18.81 -34.50 6.60
N SER A 132 -19.43 -35.14 7.58
CA SER A 132 -18.93 -36.38 8.17
C SER A 132 -18.85 -37.50 7.15
N ARG A 133 -19.81 -37.59 6.22
CA ARG A 133 -19.82 -38.60 5.13
C ARG A 133 -18.60 -38.45 4.20
N PHE A 134 -18.15 -37.23 3.96
CA PHE A 134 -16.95 -36.95 3.14
C PHE A 134 -15.68 -37.49 3.80
N THR A 135 -15.61 -37.51 5.13
CA THR A 135 -14.41 -37.87 5.90
C THR A 135 -14.45 -39.23 6.57
N ASP A 136 -15.56 -39.99 6.44
CA ASP A 136 -15.71 -41.33 7.02
C ASP A 136 -15.10 -42.41 6.11
N ILE A 137 -13.77 -42.50 6.16
CA ILE A 137 -12.97 -43.44 5.37
C ILE A 137 -12.63 -44.65 6.26
N LYS A 138 -13.26 -45.81 5.99
CA LYS A 138 -13.07 -47.08 6.71
C LYS A 138 -12.49 -48.16 5.82
N LEU A 139 -12.96 -48.25 4.59
CA LEU A 139 -12.62 -49.31 3.64
C LEU A 139 -11.72 -48.77 2.52
N HIS A 140 -11.22 -49.71 1.70
CA HIS A 140 -10.39 -49.31 0.53
C HIS A 140 -11.21 -48.53 -0.49
N ASP A 141 -12.45 -48.92 -0.72
CA ASP A 141 -13.34 -48.28 -1.67
C ASP A 141 -13.67 -46.82 -1.25
N ASP A 142 -13.77 -46.56 0.06
CA ASP A 142 -13.95 -45.20 0.58
C ASP A 142 -12.79 -44.28 0.20
N LYS A 143 -11.56 -44.85 0.12
CA LYS A 143 -10.37 -44.07 -0.31
C LYS A 143 -10.44 -43.70 -1.79
N ILE A 144 -10.98 -44.59 -2.63
CA ILE A 144 -11.17 -44.32 -4.06
C ILE A 144 -12.19 -43.20 -4.23
N ILE A 145 -13.34 -43.31 -3.57
CA ILE A 145 -14.41 -42.29 -3.56
C ILE A 145 -13.87 -40.95 -3.08
N PHE A 146 -13.14 -40.94 -1.95
CA PHE A 146 -12.50 -39.74 -1.43
C PHE A 146 -11.53 -39.14 -2.45
N SER A 147 -10.66 -39.96 -3.06
CA SER A 147 -9.71 -39.50 -4.08
C SER A 147 -10.39 -38.85 -5.26
N ASP A 148 -11.50 -39.38 -5.74
CA ASP A 148 -12.22 -38.84 -6.89
C ASP A 148 -12.95 -37.53 -6.50
N LYS A 149 -13.57 -37.48 -5.31
CA LYS A 149 -14.17 -36.28 -4.78
C LYS A 149 -13.14 -35.15 -4.63
N VAL A 150 -11.95 -35.38 -4.05
CA VAL A 150 -10.95 -34.33 -3.88
C VAL A 150 -10.33 -33.86 -5.18
N LYS A 151 -10.19 -34.75 -6.19
CA LYS A 151 -9.76 -34.36 -7.55
C LYS A 151 -10.78 -33.39 -8.17
N LYS A 152 -12.07 -33.76 -8.12
CA LYS A 152 -13.15 -32.90 -8.62
C LYS A 152 -13.19 -31.56 -7.92
N LEU A 153 -13.06 -31.54 -6.58
CA LEU A 153 -13.01 -30.28 -5.80
C LEU A 153 -11.85 -29.40 -6.24
N LYS A 154 -10.66 -29.97 -6.38
CA LYS A 154 -9.48 -29.25 -6.83
C LYS A 154 -9.64 -28.70 -8.25
N GLU A 155 -10.14 -29.51 -9.19
CA GLU A 155 -10.41 -29.08 -10.56
C GLU A 155 -11.37 -27.87 -10.59
N VAL A 156 -12.48 -27.94 -9.86
CA VAL A 156 -13.44 -26.83 -9.75
C VAL A 156 -12.77 -25.58 -9.17
N TYR A 157 -12.00 -25.71 -8.10
CA TYR A 157 -11.31 -24.60 -7.47
C TYR A 157 -10.28 -23.94 -8.38
N ASP A 158 -9.53 -24.72 -9.17
CA ASP A 158 -8.44 -24.23 -10.03
C ASP A 158 -8.93 -23.64 -11.36
N THR A 159 -10.01 -24.16 -11.92
CA THR A 159 -10.39 -23.90 -13.33
C THR A 159 -11.77 -23.29 -13.52
N SER A 160 -12.61 -23.27 -12.50
CA SER A 160 -13.98 -22.81 -12.62
C SER A 160 -14.10 -21.30 -12.76
N ALA A 161 -15.02 -20.86 -13.60
CA ALA A 161 -15.46 -19.46 -13.71
C ALA A 161 -16.54 -19.09 -12.68
N MET A 162 -16.82 -19.98 -11.71
CA MET A 162 -17.83 -19.76 -10.67
C MET A 162 -17.54 -18.50 -9.84
N VAL A 163 -18.61 -17.92 -9.30
CA VAL A 163 -18.55 -16.95 -8.22
C VAL A 163 -18.50 -17.65 -6.85
N ILE A 164 -18.14 -16.93 -5.80
CA ILE A 164 -18.05 -17.51 -4.44
C ILE A 164 -19.37 -18.15 -4.00
N GLN A 165 -20.52 -17.55 -4.34
CA GLN A 165 -21.83 -18.13 -4.05
C GLN A 165 -21.96 -19.54 -4.64
N GLU A 166 -21.75 -19.68 -5.95
CA GLU A 166 -21.86 -20.96 -6.66
C GLU A 166 -20.89 -22.02 -6.10
N PHE A 167 -19.71 -21.57 -5.67
CA PHE A 167 -18.75 -22.45 -5.00
C PHE A 167 -19.25 -22.93 -3.64
N CYS A 168 -19.85 -22.06 -2.82
CA CYS A 168 -20.47 -22.44 -1.55
C CYS A 168 -21.60 -23.47 -1.76
N GLU A 169 -22.47 -23.24 -2.75
CA GLU A 169 -23.55 -24.17 -3.14
C GLU A 169 -22.94 -25.50 -3.66
N PHE A 170 -21.93 -25.47 -4.52
CA PHE A 170 -21.22 -26.68 -4.98
C PHE A 170 -20.67 -27.51 -3.81
N LEU A 171 -20.10 -26.86 -2.78
CA LEU A 171 -19.53 -27.55 -1.62
C LEU A 171 -20.58 -28.26 -0.78
N THR A 172 -21.79 -27.71 -0.65
CA THR A 172 -22.90 -28.30 0.10
C THR A 172 -23.61 -29.39 -0.72
N ASP A 173 -23.94 -29.11 -1.97
CA ASP A 173 -24.64 -30.03 -2.87
C ASP A 173 -23.87 -31.36 -3.14
N ASN A 174 -22.53 -31.28 -3.14
CA ASN A 174 -21.66 -32.46 -3.30
C ASN A 174 -21.19 -33.06 -1.97
N GLU A 175 -21.78 -32.65 -0.84
CA GLU A 175 -21.49 -33.17 0.51
C GLU A 175 -20.00 -32.99 0.95
N TYR A 176 -19.29 -31.98 0.46
CA TYR A 176 -17.96 -31.64 0.99
C TYR A 176 -18.10 -30.94 2.34
N CYS A 177 -19.08 -30.03 2.43
CA CYS A 177 -19.37 -29.25 3.61
C CYS A 177 -20.76 -29.62 4.18
N ASN A 178 -21.01 -29.24 5.44
CA ASN A 178 -22.32 -29.40 6.05
C ASN A 178 -23.34 -28.47 5.37
N GLU A 179 -24.58 -28.94 5.28
CA GLU A 179 -25.67 -28.35 4.50
C GLU A 179 -25.93 -26.87 4.90
N ASP A 180 -25.91 -26.58 6.19
CA ASP A 180 -26.30 -25.26 6.72
C ASP A 180 -25.12 -24.29 6.89
N ILE A 181 -23.90 -24.68 6.54
CA ILE A 181 -22.69 -23.92 6.90
C ILE A 181 -22.63 -22.53 6.25
N PHE A 182 -23.17 -22.41 5.04
CA PHE A 182 -23.16 -21.17 4.26
C PHE A 182 -24.48 -20.40 4.29
N LEU A 183 -25.60 -21.02 4.75
CA LEU A 183 -26.92 -20.37 4.77
C LEU A 183 -26.92 -18.99 5.42
N PRO A 184 -26.28 -18.76 6.58
CA PRO A 184 -26.26 -17.43 7.20
C PRO A 184 -25.65 -16.32 6.33
N PHE A 185 -24.79 -16.67 5.39
CA PHE A 185 -24.14 -15.71 4.50
C PHE A 185 -24.87 -15.55 3.18
N LEU A 186 -25.49 -16.65 2.69
CA LEU A 186 -26.29 -16.64 1.45
C LEU A 186 -27.58 -15.84 1.61
N GLU A 187 -28.13 -15.78 2.83
CA GLU A 187 -29.34 -15.01 3.15
C GLU A 187 -29.05 -13.57 3.60
N ASP A 188 -27.80 -13.24 3.93
CA ASP A 188 -27.42 -11.91 4.42
C ASP A 188 -27.04 -10.98 3.26
N THR A 189 -27.82 -9.92 3.08
CA THR A 189 -27.61 -8.91 2.04
C THR A 189 -26.25 -8.18 2.15
N GLU A 190 -25.62 -8.16 3.33
CA GLU A 190 -24.28 -7.57 3.49
C GLU A 190 -23.22 -8.36 2.72
N TYR A 191 -23.41 -9.68 2.51
CA TYR A 191 -22.47 -10.52 1.76
C TYR A 191 -22.75 -10.58 0.24
N GLU A 192 -23.86 -10.02 -0.24
CA GLU A 192 -24.27 -10.12 -1.65
C GLU A 192 -23.15 -9.77 -2.63
N ASN A 193 -22.41 -8.67 -2.38
CA ASN A 193 -21.32 -8.25 -3.25
C ASN A 193 -20.11 -9.19 -3.15
N VAL A 194 -19.80 -9.72 -1.97
CA VAL A 194 -18.71 -10.69 -1.75
C VAL A 194 -19.01 -12.00 -2.46
N LEU A 195 -20.24 -12.48 -2.35
CA LEU A 195 -20.69 -13.74 -2.96
C LEU A 195 -20.67 -13.71 -4.49
N LYS A 196 -20.82 -12.53 -5.11
CA LYS A 196 -20.74 -12.33 -6.56
C LYS A 196 -19.32 -12.23 -7.11
N VAL A 197 -18.31 -12.18 -6.24
CA VAL A 197 -16.91 -12.14 -6.69
C VAL A 197 -16.48 -13.51 -7.26
N SER A 198 -15.67 -13.50 -8.31
CA SER A 198 -15.12 -14.71 -8.92
C SER A 198 -14.29 -15.52 -7.91
N LEU A 199 -14.48 -16.85 -7.91
CA LEU A 199 -13.68 -17.78 -7.12
C LEU A 199 -12.17 -17.67 -7.43
N SER A 200 -11.82 -17.30 -8.66
CA SER A 200 -10.42 -17.06 -9.05
C SER A 200 -9.73 -15.98 -8.21
N GLN A 201 -10.46 -14.96 -7.73
CA GLN A 201 -9.89 -13.95 -6.85
C GLN A 201 -9.60 -14.47 -5.45
N LEU A 202 -10.42 -15.36 -4.92
CA LEU A 202 -10.14 -16.06 -3.66
C LEU A 202 -8.91 -16.97 -3.79
N ASN A 203 -8.78 -17.69 -4.91
CA ASN A 203 -7.61 -18.52 -5.20
C ASN A 203 -6.33 -17.68 -5.34
N ALA A 204 -6.38 -16.58 -6.09
CA ALA A 204 -5.25 -15.65 -6.23
C ALA A 204 -4.82 -15.07 -4.88
N LEU A 205 -5.78 -14.65 -4.06
CA LEU A 205 -5.53 -14.16 -2.70
C LEU A 205 -4.85 -15.22 -1.83
N TYR A 206 -5.41 -16.44 -1.79
CA TYR A 206 -4.86 -17.50 -0.95
C TYR A 206 -3.44 -17.91 -1.37
N THR A 207 -3.20 -18.01 -2.68
CA THR A 207 -1.87 -18.28 -3.26
C THR A 207 -0.87 -17.18 -2.86
N TYR A 208 -1.28 -15.93 -2.96
CA TYR A 208 -0.46 -14.79 -2.55
C TYR A 208 -0.12 -14.82 -1.05
N LEU A 209 -1.06 -15.19 -0.17
CA LEU A 209 -0.81 -15.26 1.28
C LEU A 209 0.23 -16.31 1.65
N GLY A 210 0.35 -17.39 0.87
CA GLY A 210 1.41 -18.39 1.03
C GLY A 210 2.82 -17.88 0.71
N LYS A 211 2.96 -16.93 -0.24
CA LYS A 211 4.24 -16.29 -0.62
C LYS A 211 4.02 -14.84 -1.03
N PRO A 212 3.92 -13.91 -0.08
CA PRO A 212 3.67 -12.51 -0.40
C PRO A 212 4.78 -11.90 -1.26
N SER A 213 4.40 -11.29 -2.39
CA SER A 213 5.29 -10.58 -3.32
C SER A 213 4.94 -9.10 -3.46
N VAL A 214 3.83 -8.68 -2.87
CA VAL A 214 3.30 -7.31 -2.92
C VAL A 214 2.91 -6.88 -1.51
N SER A 215 3.16 -5.62 -1.14
CA SER A 215 2.74 -5.06 0.14
C SER A 215 2.45 -3.57 0.01
N THR A 216 2.00 -2.95 1.10
CA THR A 216 1.97 -1.49 1.16
C THR A 216 3.26 -0.94 1.74
N GLN A 217 3.58 0.31 1.39
CA GLN A 217 4.73 1.03 1.92
C GLN A 217 4.71 1.11 3.46
N HIS A 218 3.53 1.11 4.07
CA HIS A 218 3.35 1.07 5.52
C HIS A 218 3.42 -0.35 6.09
N GLY A 219 2.93 -1.35 5.36
CA GLY A 219 2.81 -2.74 5.80
C GLY A 219 4.15 -3.42 6.08
N VAL A 220 5.21 -3.03 5.37
CA VAL A 220 6.56 -3.61 5.51
C VAL A 220 7.38 -3.01 6.67
N LYS A 221 6.77 -2.21 7.54
CA LYS A 221 7.50 -1.62 8.66
C LYS A 221 8.01 -2.71 9.61
N GLY A 222 9.34 -2.76 9.76
CA GLY A 222 10.02 -3.78 10.60
C GLY A 222 10.48 -5.02 9.83
N GLU A 223 10.00 -5.24 8.60
CA GLU A 223 10.42 -6.34 7.75
C GLU A 223 11.64 -5.97 6.88
N GLY A 224 12.38 -6.96 6.43
CA GLY A 224 13.50 -6.77 5.50
C GLY A 224 13.45 -7.82 4.38
N HIS A 225 13.45 -7.34 3.13
CA HIS A 225 13.34 -8.16 1.92
C HIS A 225 14.64 -8.07 1.11
N ASN A 226 15.03 -9.15 0.40
CA ASN A 226 16.24 -9.11 -0.40
C ASN A 226 16.12 -8.07 -1.51
N ASN A 227 15.03 -8.12 -2.25
CA ASN A 227 14.76 -7.22 -3.37
C ASN A 227 13.50 -6.41 -3.07
N VAL A 228 13.55 -5.09 -3.23
CA VAL A 228 12.41 -4.18 -3.03
C VAL A 228 12.22 -3.31 -4.26
N CYS A 229 10.98 -3.26 -4.74
CA CYS A 229 10.52 -2.34 -5.77
C CYS A 229 9.53 -1.35 -5.13
N PHE A 230 9.97 -0.12 -4.92
CA PHE A 230 9.16 0.96 -4.37
C PHE A 230 8.49 1.73 -5.50
N ILE A 231 7.17 1.78 -5.53
CA ILE A 231 6.41 2.53 -6.51
C ILE A 231 6.10 3.92 -5.92
N ALA A 232 6.57 4.99 -6.57
CA ALA A 232 6.35 6.35 -6.13
C ALA A 232 4.93 6.81 -6.50
N GLU A 233 4.11 7.11 -5.49
CA GLU A 233 2.71 7.50 -5.67
C GLU A 233 2.34 8.69 -4.79
N ASP A 234 1.39 9.51 -5.28
CA ASP A 234 0.78 10.60 -4.53
C ASP A 234 -0.62 10.22 -4.02
N SER A 235 -1.01 10.80 -2.89
CA SER A 235 -2.38 10.73 -2.40
C SER A 235 -2.88 12.05 -1.84
N THR A 236 -4.08 12.43 -2.25
CA THR A 236 -4.85 13.54 -1.66
C THR A 236 -5.85 13.05 -0.59
N ARG A 237 -6.03 11.73 -0.44
CA ARG A 237 -6.89 11.08 0.58
C ARG A 237 -6.03 10.60 1.75
N ASN A 238 -6.65 10.17 2.83
CA ASN A 238 -5.94 9.59 3.96
C ASN A 238 -5.32 8.21 3.63
N PRO A 239 -4.02 8.02 3.84
CA PRO A 239 -3.01 9.02 4.25
C PRO A 239 -2.67 10.01 3.11
N ILE A 240 -2.58 11.33 3.44
CA ILE A 240 -2.13 12.34 2.47
C ILE A 240 -0.63 12.18 2.28
N VAL A 241 -0.19 11.93 1.04
CA VAL A 241 1.21 11.73 0.68
C VAL A 241 1.49 12.49 -0.62
N TYR A 242 2.49 13.36 -0.61
CA TYR A 242 2.93 14.12 -1.78
C TYR A 242 4.36 13.73 -2.12
N MET A 243 4.52 12.54 -2.74
CA MET A 243 5.82 11.96 -3.07
C MET A 243 6.57 12.80 -4.10
N TYR A 244 5.87 13.29 -5.12
CA TYR A 244 6.49 14.08 -6.17
C TYR A 244 6.84 15.51 -5.72
N GLU A 245 6.06 16.10 -4.80
CA GLU A 245 6.45 17.36 -4.14
C GLU A 245 7.65 17.14 -3.19
N PHE A 246 7.75 15.98 -2.52
CA PHE A 246 8.95 15.61 -1.77
C PHE A 246 10.17 15.51 -2.69
N PHE A 247 10.07 14.85 -3.85
CA PHE A 247 11.16 14.79 -4.82
C PHE A 247 11.57 16.18 -5.32
N LYS A 248 10.60 17.06 -5.56
CA LYS A 248 10.86 18.45 -5.95
C LYS A 248 11.59 19.24 -4.83
N LEU A 249 11.18 19.07 -3.58
CA LEU A 249 11.87 19.62 -2.43
C LEU A 249 13.31 19.09 -2.31
N LEU A 250 13.50 17.79 -2.55
CA LEU A 250 14.82 17.13 -2.56
C LEU A 250 15.75 17.71 -3.65
N CYS A 251 15.19 18.13 -4.80
CA CYS A 251 15.94 18.79 -5.88
C CYS A 251 16.30 20.24 -5.55
N ALA A 252 15.51 20.93 -4.71
CA ALA A 252 15.73 22.32 -4.36
C ALA A 252 16.95 22.54 -3.45
N GLY A 253 17.47 21.49 -2.82
CA GLY A 253 18.66 21.57 -1.97
C GLY A 253 18.73 20.44 -0.92
N ASP A 254 19.70 20.60 -0.02
CA ASP A 254 19.85 19.65 1.08
C ASP A 254 18.69 19.78 2.07
N ILE A 255 18.09 18.65 2.39
CA ILE A 255 16.99 18.55 3.34
C ILE A 255 17.40 17.66 4.52
N ASN A 256 16.81 17.94 5.68
CA ASN A 256 17.02 17.21 6.90
C ASN A 256 15.66 16.83 7.49
N LEU A 257 15.46 15.56 7.83
CA LEU A 257 14.16 15.05 8.27
C LEU A 257 13.76 15.63 9.63
N THR A 258 14.71 15.72 10.56
CA THR A 258 14.47 16.27 11.91
C THR A 258 14.10 17.73 11.85
N ASP A 259 14.85 18.54 11.08
CA ASP A 259 14.56 19.97 10.90
C ASP A 259 13.18 20.17 10.24
N PHE A 260 12.86 19.36 9.21
CA PHE A 260 11.55 19.45 8.58
C PHE A 260 10.41 19.06 9.52
N GLN A 261 10.64 18.05 10.35
CA GLN A 261 9.67 17.62 11.35
C GLN A 261 9.46 18.68 12.44
N ASN A 262 10.55 19.28 12.92
CA ASN A 262 10.49 20.39 13.89
C ASN A 262 9.73 21.58 13.32
N PHE A 263 10.06 21.99 12.08
CA PHE A 263 9.30 23.03 11.39
C PHE A 263 7.80 22.70 11.29
N TYR A 264 7.44 21.46 10.96
CA TYR A 264 6.03 21.05 10.89
C TYR A 264 5.32 21.20 12.24
N TYR A 265 5.94 20.78 13.34
CA TYR A 265 5.33 20.89 14.67
C TYR A 265 5.22 22.34 15.13
N ASP A 266 6.24 23.15 14.89
CA ASP A 266 6.23 24.58 15.22
C ASP A 266 5.13 25.29 14.43
N TYR A 267 5.04 25.03 13.13
CA TYR A 267 3.99 25.60 12.28
C TYR A 267 2.58 25.18 12.73
N VAL A 268 2.37 23.91 13.06
CA VAL A 268 1.06 23.43 13.57
C VAL A 268 0.74 24.06 14.93
N SER A 269 1.74 24.28 15.78
CA SER A 269 1.57 24.96 17.06
C SER A 269 1.13 26.42 16.87
N ASP A 270 1.76 27.14 15.92
CA ASP A 270 1.33 28.49 15.58
C ASP A 270 -0.12 28.53 15.06
N MET A 271 -0.49 27.57 14.19
CA MET A 271 -1.87 27.50 13.67
C MET A 271 -2.93 27.25 14.76
N LYS A 272 -2.54 26.65 15.89
CA LYS A 272 -3.43 26.47 17.05
C LYS A 272 -3.56 27.73 17.91
N SER A 273 -2.70 28.73 17.75
CA SER A 273 -2.75 29.96 18.52
C SER A 273 -3.81 30.94 18.04
N ILE A 274 -4.43 30.69 16.89
CA ILE A 274 -5.50 31.51 16.32
C ILE A 274 -6.76 30.68 16.10
N ASP A 275 -7.93 31.27 16.34
CA ASP A 275 -9.20 30.63 16.09
C ASP A 275 -9.56 30.65 14.60
N LEU A 276 -9.46 29.48 13.94
CA LEU A 276 -9.75 29.32 12.52
C LEU A 276 -11.24 29.03 12.23
N THR A 277 -12.11 28.98 13.24
CA THR A 277 -13.55 28.70 13.05
C THR A 277 -14.24 29.83 12.30
N TYR A 278 -13.80 31.07 12.49
CA TYR A 278 -14.35 32.25 11.82
C TYR A 278 -13.96 32.39 10.34
N LEU A 279 -13.15 31.48 9.81
CA LEU A 279 -12.91 31.42 8.36
C LEU A 279 -14.14 31.00 7.55
N LYS A 280 -15.19 30.49 8.23
CA LYS A 280 -16.48 30.13 7.60
C LYS A 280 -17.63 30.59 8.52
N PRO A 281 -18.66 31.23 7.99
CA PRO A 281 -18.88 31.72 6.61
C PRO A 281 -18.08 32.99 6.30
N ALA A 282 -18.12 33.43 5.03
CA ALA A 282 -17.35 34.60 4.56
C ALA A 282 -17.70 35.91 5.30
N ARG A 283 -18.94 36.05 5.85
CA ARG A 283 -19.35 37.18 6.65
C ARG A 283 -18.54 37.24 7.96
N THR A 284 -18.43 36.16 8.65
CA THR A 284 -17.67 36.04 9.90
C THR A 284 -16.17 36.29 9.68
N TYR A 285 -15.63 35.81 8.54
CA TYR A 285 -14.25 36.15 8.15
C TYR A 285 -14.00 37.64 8.09
N LYS A 286 -14.93 38.45 7.52
CA LYS A 286 -14.76 39.90 7.41
C LYS A 286 -14.64 40.63 8.75
N GLU A 287 -15.30 40.10 9.77
CA GLU A 287 -15.25 40.65 11.14
C GLU A 287 -13.88 40.41 11.81
N HIS A 288 -13.12 39.40 11.36
CA HIS A 288 -11.81 38.98 11.86
C HIS A 288 -10.66 39.18 10.87
N GLU A 289 -10.91 39.84 9.73
CA GLU A 289 -9.94 39.96 8.63
C GLU A 289 -8.62 40.56 9.07
N ASP A 290 -8.66 41.66 9.86
CA ASP A 290 -7.47 42.32 10.36
C ASP A 290 -6.64 41.45 11.30
N GLU A 291 -7.28 40.59 12.10
CA GLU A 291 -6.61 39.66 12.99
C GLU A 291 -5.86 38.60 12.17
N TYR A 292 -6.53 38.03 11.15
CA TYR A 292 -5.92 37.05 10.26
C TYR A 292 -4.79 37.62 9.40
N LEU A 293 -4.90 38.87 8.95
CA LEU A 293 -3.82 39.57 8.23
C LEU A 293 -2.58 39.80 9.11
N LYS A 294 -2.78 40.26 10.32
CA LYS A 294 -1.68 40.43 11.31
C LYS A 294 -1.00 39.12 11.61
N PHE A 295 -1.80 38.06 11.81
CA PHE A 295 -1.27 36.74 12.07
C PHE A 295 -0.50 36.18 10.86
N ALA A 296 -1.03 36.32 9.65
CA ALA A 296 -0.33 35.90 8.44
C ALA A 296 1.01 36.62 8.26
N GLN A 297 1.03 37.94 8.51
CA GLN A 297 2.27 38.72 8.47
C GLN A 297 3.28 38.27 9.55
N TYR A 298 2.81 37.96 10.74
CA TYR A 298 3.64 37.40 11.82
C TYR A 298 4.27 36.08 11.40
N VAL A 299 3.47 35.10 10.91
CA VAL A 299 3.96 33.80 10.51
C VAL A 299 4.94 33.91 9.34
N LYS A 300 4.63 34.74 8.33
CA LYS A 300 5.52 34.97 7.20
C LYS A 300 6.87 35.53 7.65
N ASN A 301 6.88 36.47 8.57
CA ASN A 301 8.10 37.08 9.12
C ASN A 301 8.89 36.07 9.98
N LYS A 302 8.20 35.28 10.81
CA LYS A 302 8.80 34.23 11.64
C LYS A 302 9.57 33.21 10.82
N TYR A 303 9.01 32.77 9.69
CA TYR A 303 9.57 31.70 8.86
C TYR A 303 10.23 32.21 7.56
N LYS A 304 10.50 33.53 7.42
CA LYS A 304 11.03 34.12 6.17
C LYS A 304 12.30 33.48 5.62
N ASP A 305 13.14 32.92 6.51
CA ASP A 305 14.42 32.29 6.17
C ASP A 305 14.35 30.77 6.27
N ASN A 306 13.16 30.19 6.58
CA ASN A 306 13.00 28.76 6.68
C ASN A 306 12.73 28.14 5.30
N LYS A 307 13.67 27.35 4.79
CA LYS A 307 13.58 26.73 3.46
C LYS A 307 12.31 25.89 3.24
N TYR A 308 11.80 25.24 4.28
CA TYR A 308 10.59 24.41 4.18
C TYR A 308 9.34 25.27 4.11
N PHE A 309 9.30 26.39 4.83
CA PHE A 309 8.22 27.36 4.70
C PHE A 309 8.22 27.98 3.30
N LEU A 310 9.37 28.44 2.83
CA LEU A 310 9.53 29.03 1.51
C LEU A 310 9.02 28.06 0.41
N PHE A 311 9.36 26.81 0.50
CA PHE A 311 8.90 25.80 -0.45
C PHE A 311 7.42 25.44 -0.32
N CYS A 312 6.93 25.24 0.90
CA CYS A 312 5.60 24.66 1.11
C CYS A 312 4.49 25.70 1.17
N GLN A 313 4.77 26.90 1.71
CA GLN A 313 3.73 27.83 2.19
C GLN A 313 3.86 29.24 1.67
N GLN A 314 5.02 29.71 1.28
CA GLN A 314 5.24 31.12 0.89
C GLN A 314 4.21 31.63 -0.12
N GLU A 315 3.96 30.86 -1.17
CA GLU A 315 3.00 31.23 -2.23
C GLU A 315 1.58 31.47 -1.70
N TYR A 316 1.14 30.65 -0.73
CA TYR A 316 -0.19 30.79 -0.12
C TYR A 316 -0.27 32.06 0.75
N TYR A 317 0.81 32.38 1.47
CA TYR A 317 0.89 33.61 2.27
C TYR A 317 0.95 34.84 1.39
N ASP A 318 1.75 34.83 0.33
CA ASP A 318 1.83 35.93 -0.63
C ASP A 318 0.48 36.16 -1.31
N LYS A 319 -0.19 35.10 -1.73
CA LYS A 319 -1.52 35.17 -2.32
C LYS A 319 -2.56 35.76 -1.35
N TYR A 320 -2.53 35.33 -0.09
CA TYR A 320 -3.46 35.82 0.92
C TYR A 320 -3.21 37.29 1.26
N LEU A 321 -1.97 37.69 1.49
CA LEU A 321 -1.61 39.06 1.83
C LEU A 321 -1.87 40.05 0.67
N ASN A 322 -1.72 39.60 -0.58
CA ASN A 322 -2.01 40.42 -1.76
C ASN A 322 -3.50 40.48 -2.11
N ASN A 323 -4.29 39.46 -1.77
CA ASN A 323 -5.73 39.41 -2.03
C ASN A 323 -6.45 38.75 -0.84
N PRO A 324 -6.71 39.54 0.23
CA PRO A 324 -7.36 39.03 1.43
C PRO A 324 -8.80 38.58 1.16
N ASN A 325 -9.08 37.32 1.41
CA ASN A 325 -10.40 36.74 1.41
C ASN A 325 -10.40 35.38 2.14
N SER A 326 -11.57 34.91 2.54
CA SER A 326 -11.71 33.68 3.35
C SER A 326 -11.15 32.43 2.65
N THR A 327 -11.19 32.37 1.32
CA THR A 327 -10.67 31.23 0.55
C THR A 327 -9.15 31.18 0.58
N ASN A 328 -8.49 32.34 0.37
CA ASN A 328 -7.04 32.45 0.44
C ASN A 328 -6.52 32.24 1.88
N ALA A 329 -7.24 32.77 2.88
CA ALA A 329 -6.94 32.54 4.29
C ALA A 329 -6.97 31.04 4.65
N LYS A 330 -7.99 30.30 4.19
CA LYS A 330 -8.07 28.85 4.38
C LYS A 330 -6.92 28.10 3.72
N GLY A 331 -6.45 28.56 2.56
CA GLY A 331 -5.26 28.00 1.90
C GLY A 331 -4.00 28.27 2.71
N CYS A 332 -3.84 29.52 3.18
CA CYS A 332 -2.71 30.01 3.92
C CYS A 332 -2.49 29.25 5.24
N PHE A 333 -3.54 29.06 6.05
CA PHE A 333 -3.43 28.47 7.39
C PHE A 333 -3.55 26.93 7.42
N LYS A 334 -3.39 26.24 6.28
CA LYS A 334 -3.39 24.77 6.23
C LYS A 334 -1.99 24.17 6.26
N ALA A 335 -1.79 23.19 7.13
CA ALA A 335 -0.56 22.42 7.19
C ALA A 335 -0.56 21.19 6.25
N THR A 336 -1.58 21.02 5.39
CA THR A 336 -1.80 19.82 4.60
C THR A 336 -0.64 19.50 3.65
N LYS A 337 -0.10 20.54 2.96
CA LYS A 337 1.04 20.38 2.04
C LYS A 337 2.30 19.97 2.79
N ILE A 338 2.60 20.66 3.89
CA ILE A 338 3.76 20.35 4.76
C ILE A 338 3.65 18.90 5.26
N LYS A 339 2.48 18.51 5.78
CA LYS A 339 2.21 17.16 6.29
C LYS A 339 2.41 16.12 5.20
N GLY A 340 1.82 16.32 4.01
CA GLY A 340 1.90 15.37 2.92
C GLY A 340 3.33 15.13 2.42
N ILE A 341 4.15 16.18 2.33
CA ILE A 341 5.56 16.09 1.95
C ILE A 341 6.38 15.41 3.05
N LEU A 342 6.14 15.74 4.33
CA LEU A 342 6.83 15.11 5.45
C LEU A 342 6.51 13.62 5.55
N TRP A 343 5.26 13.23 5.29
CA TRP A 343 4.88 11.81 5.25
C TRP A 343 5.54 11.08 4.08
N ALA A 344 5.58 11.70 2.89
CA ALA A 344 6.29 11.15 1.75
C ALA A 344 7.78 10.93 2.07
N TYR A 345 8.44 11.88 2.72
CA TYR A 345 9.83 11.75 3.14
C TYR A 345 10.04 10.55 4.09
N LYS A 346 9.15 10.40 5.09
CA LYS A 346 9.20 9.25 6.02
C LYS A 346 8.93 7.91 5.32
N LEU A 347 7.94 7.87 4.41
CA LEU A 347 7.62 6.66 3.65
C LEU A 347 8.74 6.24 2.72
N PHE A 348 9.37 7.19 2.06
CA PHE A 348 10.52 6.94 1.21
C PHE A 348 11.66 6.29 2.01
N TYR A 349 11.93 6.76 3.23
CA TYR A 349 12.86 6.11 4.15
C TYR A 349 12.45 4.68 4.47
N VAL A 350 11.19 4.47 4.87
CA VAL A 350 10.70 3.12 5.20
C VAL A 350 10.87 2.18 4.01
N GLY A 351 10.42 2.56 2.82
CA GLY A 351 10.54 1.74 1.61
C GLY A 351 11.99 1.41 1.26
N CYS A 352 12.84 2.43 1.19
CA CYS A 352 14.25 2.26 0.84
C CYS A 352 15.03 1.43 1.86
N SER A 353 14.68 1.53 3.16
CA SER A 353 15.38 0.80 4.23
C SER A 353 15.01 -0.70 4.31
N ARG A 354 14.00 -1.15 3.56
CA ARG A 354 13.58 -2.56 3.55
C ARG A 354 14.43 -3.45 2.67
N ALA A 355 15.13 -2.89 1.69
CA ALA A 355 15.97 -3.64 0.78
C ALA A 355 17.29 -4.09 1.43
N LYS A 356 17.53 -5.39 1.43
CA LYS A 356 18.80 -6.00 1.90
C LYS A 356 19.84 -6.09 0.79
N GLU A 357 19.41 -6.34 -0.46
CA GLU A 357 20.27 -6.55 -1.63
C GLU A 357 19.99 -5.52 -2.73
N ASN A 358 18.80 -5.55 -3.32
CA ASN A 358 18.46 -4.72 -4.44
C ASN A 358 17.29 -3.78 -4.12
N LEU A 359 17.45 -2.51 -4.48
CA LEU A 359 16.40 -1.49 -4.38
C LEU A 359 16.15 -0.89 -5.75
N VAL A 360 14.90 -0.94 -6.19
CA VAL A 360 14.40 -0.22 -7.36
C VAL A 360 13.31 0.74 -6.91
N ILE A 361 13.34 1.96 -7.45
CA ILE A 361 12.31 2.98 -7.26
C ILE A 361 11.72 3.28 -8.63
N VAL A 362 10.43 3.04 -8.82
CA VAL A 362 9.71 3.35 -10.06
C VAL A 362 9.05 4.72 -9.91
N VAL A 363 9.31 5.60 -10.86
CA VAL A 363 8.88 7.01 -10.87
C VAL A 363 8.15 7.32 -12.16
N ASP A 364 6.96 7.91 -12.06
CA ASP A 364 6.18 8.36 -13.22
C ASP A 364 6.84 9.57 -13.88
N GLU A 365 7.22 9.40 -15.14
CA GLU A 365 7.82 10.44 -15.98
C GLU A 365 6.96 11.71 -16.04
N ASN A 366 5.65 11.55 -16.20
CA ASN A 366 4.72 12.66 -16.33
C ASN A 366 4.71 13.54 -15.06
N LYS A 367 4.91 12.94 -13.91
CA LYS A 367 4.90 13.63 -12.62
C LYS A 367 6.16 14.46 -12.36
N ILE A 368 7.28 14.09 -12.97
CA ILE A 368 8.55 14.83 -12.85
C ILE A 368 8.91 15.68 -14.08
N ALA A 369 8.03 15.71 -15.10
CA ALA A 369 8.32 16.35 -16.39
C ALA A 369 8.89 17.78 -16.29
N SER A 370 8.41 18.58 -15.32
CA SER A 370 8.85 19.96 -15.13
C SER A 370 10.23 20.13 -14.45
N TYR A 371 10.78 19.07 -13.84
CA TYR A 371 12.07 19.11 -13.11
C TYR A 371 12.88 17.81 -13.27
N GLY A 372 12.65 17.04 -14.33
CA GLY A 372 13.26 15.72 -14.55
C GLY A 372 14.77 15.74 -14.62
N LYS A 373 15.36 16.79 -15.22
CA LYS A 373 16.85 16.94 -15.30
C LYS A 373 17.44 17.16 -13.91
N GLU A 374 16.84 18.02 -13.13
CA GLU A 374 17.25 18.30 -11.74
C GLU A 374 17.08 17.05 -10.87
N PHE A 375 15.98 16.31 -11.08
CA PHE A 375 15.70 15.06 -10.38
C PHE A 375 16.77 14.00 -10.68
N ILE A 376 17.11 13.77 -11.95
CA ILE A 376 18.16 12.83 -12.36
C ILE A 376 19.50 13.21 -11.70
N LYS A 377 19.93 14.47 -11.82
CA LYS A 377 21.17 14.96 -11.20
C LYS A 377 21.18 14.73 -9.69
N ARG A 378 20.07 15.04 -9.03
CA ARG A 378 19.95 14.86 -7.57
C ARG A 378 20.02 13.39 -7.18
N MET A 379 19.28 12.49 -7.86
CA MET A 379 19.31 11.06 -7.56
C MET A 379 20.69 10.46 -7.75
N ILE A 380 21.40 10.84 -8.81
CA ILE A 380 22.79 10.43 -9.01
C ILE A 380 23.70 10.95 -7.89
N SER A 381 23.57 12.21 -7.47
CA SER A 381 24.41 12.82 -6.43
C SER A 381 24.28 12.12 -5.08
N ILE A 382 23.09 11.61 -4.75
CA ILE A 382 22.85 10.87 -3.51
C ILE A 382 23.18 9.38 -3.61
N GLY A 383 23.52 8.89 -4.82
CA GLY A 383 24.10 7.56 -5.04
C GLY A 383 23.23 6.55 -5.74
N PHE A 384 22.11 6.96 -6.35
CA PHE A 384 21.30 6.09 -7.20
C PHE A 384 21.93 5.96 -8.60
N ASP A 385 21.71 4.81 -9.23
CA ASP A 385 21.72 4.70 -10.68
C ASP A 385 20.34 5.10 -11.23
N VAL A 386 20.29 5.75 -12.41
CA VAL A 386 19.03 6.24 -12.98
C VAL A 386 18.87 5.70 -14.40
N LYS A 387 17.80 4.95 -14.65
CA LYS A 387 17.35 4.47 -15.96
C LYS A 387 16.24 5.38 -16.49
N GLY A 388 16.10 5.52 -17.80
CA GLY A 388 15.16 6.45 -18.43
C GLY A 388 15.69 7.88 -18.59
N ARG A 389 17.02 8.08 -18.50
CA ARG A 389 17.67 9.41 -18.68
C ARG A 389 17.50 9.99 -20.07
N GLU A 390 17.44 9.11 -21.07
CA GLU A 390 17.24 9.44 -22.49
C GLU A 390 15.96 10.25 -22.73
N LEU A 391 14.93 10.08 -21.89
CA LEU A 391 13.69 10.84 -21.94
C LEU A 391 13.93 12.35 -21.71
N TYR A 392 15.06 12.71 -21.06
CA TYR A 392 15.45 14.09 -20.78
C TYR A 392 16.66 14.54 -21.58
N GLY A 393 17.04 13.77 -22.63
CA GLY A 393 18.19 14.10 -23.50
C GLY A 393 19.54 13.90 -22.82
N GLU A 394 19.62 13.06 -21.78
CA GLU A 394 20.86 12.62 -21.15
C GLU A 394 21.21 11.21 -21.63
N GLU A 395 22.49 11.00 -22.01
CA GLU A 395 22.96 9.67 -22.44
C GLU A 395 22.98 8.67 -21.26
N ASN A 396 22.51 7.46 -21.51
CA ASN A 396 22.69 6.35 -20.58
C ASN A 396 24.19 5.98 -20.52
N ARG A 397 24.82 6.23 -19.38
CA ARG A 397 26.20 5.82 -19.10
C ARG A 397 26.21 4.78 -18.00
N ASP A 398 26.98 3.70 -18.19
CA ASP A 398 27.23 2.73 -17.13
C ASP A 398 28.02 3.35 -15.96
N SER A 399 28.17 2.59 -14.86
CA SER A 399 28.97 3.01 -13.70
C SER A 399 30.46 3.25 -14.02
N TYR A 400 30.90 2.92 -15.25
CA TYR A 400 32.26 3.14 -15.79
C TYR A 400 32.27 4.23 -16.85
N GLY A 401 31.16 4.94 -17.10
CA GLY A 401 31.09 6.04 -18.07
C GLY A 401 30.93 5.63 -19.54
N ARG A 402 30.62 4.36 -19.84
CA ARG A 402 30.35 3.89 -21.19
C ARG A 402 28.94 4.23 -21.62
N VAL A 403 28.79 4.75 -22.85
CA VAL A 403 27.50 5.03 -23.49
C VAL A 403 26.99 3.72 -24.13
N TYR A 404 25.72 3.37 -23.88
CA TYR A 404 25.05 2.26 -24.52
C TYR A 404 24.05 2.76 -25.54
#